data_252beeb4b6aa557d3844b6941d0563ab
#
_entry.id   252beeb4b6aa557d3844b6941d0563ab
#
_cell.length_a   1.000
_cell.length_b   1.000
_cell.length_c   1.000
_cell.angle_alpha   90.00
_cell.angle_beta   90.00
_cell.angle_gamma   90.00
#
_symmetry.space_group_name_H-M   'P 1'
#
loop_
_entity.id
_entity.type
_entity.pdbx_description
1 polymer ?
#
loop_
_entity_poly.entity_id
_entity_poly.type
_entity_poly.pdbx_seq_one_letter_code
_entity_poly.pdbx_strand_id
1 'polypeptide(L)'
;MDFDRYLAAKTLATLDELRLRVTFALDRHPLCRGIEFDIVRMPRNRKGNWTVTLQTIAPDALWEASDIVADIQEAYELAAAA
;
A
#
# COMPACT_ATOMS: atom_id res chain seq x y z
N MET A 1 18.15 7.67 19.77
CA MET A 1 17.01 7.87 18.88
C MET A 1 16.90 6.70 17.95
N ASP A 2 15.72 6.24 17.75
CA ASP A 2 15.52 4.93 17.14
C ASP A 2 15.06 4.99 15.70
N PHE A 3 15.61 5.94 14.95
CA PHE A 3 15.22 6.10 13.57
C PHE A 3 15.49 4.83 12.75
N ASP A 4 16.66 4.24 12.96
CA ASP A 4 17.01 2.99 12.27
C ASP A 4 16.09 1.86 12.69
N ARG A 5 15.74 1.80 13.98
CA ARG A 5 14.79 0.82 14.46
C ARG A 5 13.42 1.02 13.86
N TYR A 6 13.01 2.26 13.71
CA TYR A 6 11.73 2.58 13.10
C TYR A 6 11.68 2.08 11.66
N LEU A 7 12.73 2.35 10.89
CA LEU A 7 12.81 1.88 9.52
C LEU A 7 12.87 0.36 9.45
N ALA A 8 13.57 -0.27 10.38
CA ALA A 8 13.68 -1.72 10.44
C ALA A 8 12.37 -2.40 10.80
N ALA A 9 11.39 -1.63 11.33
CA ALA A 9 10.09 -2.21 11.66
C ALA A 9 9.27 -2.55 10.42
N LYS A 10 9.59 -1.95 9.27
CA LYS A 10 8.87 -2.26 8.05
C LYS A 10 9.38 -3.54 7.42
N THR A 11 8.45 -4.35 6.95
CA THR A 11 8.79 -5.60 6.26
C THR A 11 8.97 -5.33 4.78
N LEU A 12 10.05 -5.84 4.21
CA LEU A 12 10.24 -5.77 2.76
C LEU A 12 9.30 -6.74 2.08
N ALA A 13 8.69 -6.30 1.00
CA ALA A 13 7.78 -7.12 0.21
C ALA A 13 8.05 -6.91 -1.27
N THR A 14 7.89 -7.97 -2.04
CA THR A 14 7.99 -7.86 -3.49
C THR A 14 6.76 -7.16 -4.05
N LEU A 15 6.84 -6.74 -5.31
CA LEU A 15 5.70 -6.14 -5.99
C LEU A 15 4.48 -7.08 -5.97
N ASP A 16 4.71 -8.35 -6.26
CA ASP A 16 3.63 -9.34 -6.28
C ASP A 16 3.02 -9.53 -4.90
N GLU A 17 3.85 -9.54 -3.87
CA GLU A 17 3.36 -9.65 -2.49
C GLU A 17 2.52 -8.44 -2.10
N LEU A 18 2.97 -7.24 -2.43
CA LEU A 18 2.21 -6.04 -2.16
C LEU A 18 0.88 -6.04 -2.89
N ARG A 19 0.90 -6.44 -4.15
CA ARG A 19 -0.32 -6.51 -4.94
C ARG A 19 -1.33 -7.46 -4.29
N LEU A 20 -0.86 -8.60 -3.83
CA LEU A 20 -1.71 -9.58 -3.17
C LEU A 20 -2.28 -9.04 -1.86
N ARG A 21 -1.43 -8.39 -1.06
CA ARG A 21 -1.87 -7.83 0.22
C ARG A 21 -2.88 -6.72 0.06
N VAL A 22 -2.67 -5.84 -0.92
CA VAL A 22 -3.61 -4.77 -1.21
C VAL A 22 -4.94 -5.35 -1.69
N THR A 23 -4.89 -6.34 -2.58
CA THR A 23 -6.09 -6.99 -3.07
C THR A 23 -6.90 -7.60 -1.92
N PHE A 24 -6.25 -8.36 -1.05
CA PHE A 24 -6.94 -8.96 0.10
C PHE A 24 -7.56 -7.92 1.00
N ALA A 25 -6.81 -6.86 1.30
CA ALA A 25 -7.28 -5.83 2.21
C ALA A 25 -8.48 -5.08 1.63
N LEU A 26 -8.43 -4.76 0.34
CA LEU A 26 -9.55 -4.09 -0.32
C LEU A 26 -10.78 -4.99 -0.41
N ASP A 27 -10.58 -6.26 -0.73
CA ASP A 27 -11.69 -7.19 -0.89
C ASP A 27 -12.44 -7.47 0.41
N ARG A 28 -11.79 -7.24 1.54
CA ARG A 28 -12.42 -7.42 2.85
C ARG A 28 -13.37 -6.28 3.19
N HIS A 29 -13.30 -5.18 2.48
CA HIS A 29 -14.15 -4.03 2.73
C HIS A 29 -15.20 -3.94 1.63
N PRO A 30 -16.49 -3.96 1.98
CA PRO A 30 -17.57 -3.99 0.96
C PRO A 30 -17.50 -2.86 -0.05
N LEU A 31 -17.11 -1.66 0.38
CA LEU A 31 -17.02 -0.51 -0.52
C LEU A 31 -15.85 -0.62 -1.48
N CYS A 32 -14.81 -1.39 -1.13
CA CYS A 32 -13.58 -1.44 -1.90
C CYS A 32 -13.44 -2.72 -2.71
N ARG A 33 -14.39 -3.62 -2.59
CA ARG A 33 -14.33 -4.90 -3.30
C ARG A 33 -14.36 -4.67 -4.81
N GLY A 34 -13.38 -5.26 -5.49
CA GLY A 34 -13.32 -5.17 -6.93
C GLY A 34 -12.69 -3.89 -7.49
N ILE A 35 -12.18 -3.01 -6.63
CA ILE A 35 -11.48 -1.81 -7.12
C ILE A 35 -10.20 -2.24 -7.83
N GLU A 36 -10.01 -1.73 -9.03
CA GLU A 36 -8.77 -1.93 -9.76
C GLU A 36 -7.75 -0.91 -9.29
N PHE A 37 -6.50 -1.34 -9.21
CA PHE A 37 -5.42 -0.48 -8.75
C PHE A 37 -4.10 -0.89 -9.39
N ASP A 38 -3.14 0.03 -9.35
CA ASP A 38 -1.77 -0.25 -9.75
C ASP A 38 -0.84 0.21 -8.64
N ILE A 39 0.23 -0.55 -8.42
CA ILE A 39 1.26 -0.17 -7.47
C ILE A 39 2.35 0.57 -8.24
N VAL A 40 2.68 1.75 -7.75
CA VAL A 40 3.67 2.63 -8.38
C VAL A 40 4.85 2.80 -7.44
N ARG A 41 6.05 2.50 -7.95
CA ARG A 41 7.29 2.75 -7.22
C ARG A 41 7.57 4.25 -7.25
N MET A 42 8.00 4.78 -6.12
CA MET A 42 8.36 6.20 -6.04
C MET A 42 9.58 6.39 -5.14
N PRO A 43 10.22 7.57 -5.20
CA PRO A 43 11.31 7.86 -4.30
C PRO A 43 10.85 7.77 -2.84
N ARG A 44 11.73 7.28 -1.98
CA ARG A 44 11.40 7.12 -0.57
C ARG A 44 11.04 8.47 0.05
N ASN A 45 9.94 8.46 0.81
CA ASN A 45 9.50 9.60 1.58
C ASN A 45 8.93 9.11 2.92
N ARG A 46 8.22 9.97 3.63
CA ARG A 46 7.67 9.62 4.94
C ARG A 46 6.73 8.41 4.89
N LYS A 47 6.03 8.23 3.78
CA LYS A 47 5.06 7.14 3.63
C LYS A 47 5.71 5.86 3.13
N GLY A 48 6.92 5.93 2.62
CA GLY A 48 7.62 4.79 2.09
C GLY A 48 8.08 5.04 0.66
N ASN A 49 8.25 3.97 -0.11
CA ASN A 49 8.80 4.04 -1.46
C ASN A 49 7.85 3.53 -2.53
N TRP A 50 6.57 3.46 -2.21
CA TRP A 50 5.56 3.02 -3.17
C TRP A 50 4.22 3.64 -2.82
N THR A 51 3.35 3.69 -3.81
CA THR A 51 1.98 4.13 -3.62
C THR A 51 1.07 3.34 -4.54
N VAL A 52 -0.22 3.62 -4.48
CA VAL A 52 -1.22 2.94 -5.29
C VAL A 52 -2.04 3.98 -6.04
N THR A 53 -2.29 3.72 -7.31
CA THR A 53 -3.28 4.48 -8.07
C THR A 53 -4.57 3.66 -8.07
N LEU A 54 -5.66 4.28 -7.68
CA LEU A 54 -6.95 3.62 -7.55
C LEU A 54 -7.87 4.04 -8.69
N GLN A 55 -8.56 3.06 -9.26
CA GLN A 55 -9.50 3.32 -10.36
C GLN A 55 -10.92 3.17 -9.82
N THR A 56 -11.43 4.25 -9.26
CA THR A 56 -12.80 4.29 -8.77
C THR A 56 -13.32 5.71 -8.89
N ILE A 57 -14.63 5.83 -9.13
CA ILE A 57 -15.31 7.12 -9.18
C ILE A 57 -16.16 7.34 -7.92
N ALA A 58 -16.24 6.36 -7.04
CA ALA A 58 -17.05 6.47 -5.83
C ALA A 58 -16.23 7.12 -4.71
N PRO A 59 -16.58 8.33 -4.23
CA PRO A 59 -15.80 9.02 -3.22
C PRO A 59 -15.65 8.23 -1.92
N ASP A 60 -16.70 7.57 -1.48
CA ASP A 60 -16.65 6.78 -0.24
C ASP A 60 -15.65 5.63 -0.36
N ALA A 61 -15.68 4.95 -1.51
CA ALA A 61 -14.75 3.86 -1.76
C ALA A 61 -13.31 4.38 -1.82
N LEU A 62 -13.12 5.55 -2.40
CA LEU A 62 -11.78 6.15 -2.49
C LEU A 62 -11.21 6.45 -1.11
N TRP A 63 -12.02 7.02 -0.22
CA TRP A 63 -11.59 7.32 1.14
C TRP A 63 -11.17 6.04 1.88
N GLU A 64 -12.02 5.04 1.84
CA GLU A 64 -11.74 3.78 2.54
C GLU A 64 -10.53 3.07 1.96
N ALA A 65 -10.44 3.03 0.63
CA ALA A 65 -9.31 2.40 -0.02
C ALA A 65 -8.00 3.12 0.31
N SER A 66 -8.02 4.44 0.36
CA SER A 66 -6.83 5.22 0.69
C SER A 66 -6.35 4.92 2.11
N ASP A 67 -7.27 4.79 3.06
CA ASP A 67 -6.91 4.43 4.43
C ASP A 67 -6.33 3.03 4.51
N ILE A 68 -6.92 2.09 3.80
CA ILE A 68 -6.44 0.71 3.76
C ILE A 68 -5.01 0.66 3.19
N VAL A 69 -4.78 1.36 2.09
CA VAL A 69 -3.46 1.41 1.46
C VAL A 69 -2.46 2.07 2.39
N ALA A 70 -2.85 3.13 3.08
CA ALA A 70 -1.95 3.81 4.01
C ALA A 70 -1.46 2.87 5.11
N ASP A 71 -2.33 2.02 5.63
CA ASP A 71 -1.95 1.05 6.65
C ASP A 71 -0.92 0.06 6.11
N ILE A 72 -1.09 -0.37 4.87
CA ILE A 72 -0.14 -1.30 4.25
C ILE A 72 1.19 -0.61 3.98
N GLN A 73 1.16 0.64 3.54
CA GLN A 73 2.39 1.42 3.34
C GLN A 73 3.18 1.56 4.64
N GLU A 74 2.49 1.68 5.75
CA GLU A 74 3.14 1.79 7.06
C GLU A 74 3.83 0.49 7.46
N ALA A 75 3.27 -0.63 7.09
CA ALA A 75 3.77 -1.95 7.48
C ALA A 75 4.82 -2.51 6.52
N TYR A 76 4.77 -2.13 5.27
CA TYR A 76 5.60 -2.75 4.23
C TYR A 76 6.34 -1.74 3.38
N GLU A 77 7.52 -2.14 2.94
CA GLU A 77 8.32 -1.37 2.02
C GLU A 77 8.57 -2.23 0.78
N LEU A 78 8.54 -1.61 -0.39
CA LEU A 78 8.75 -2.32 -1.63
C LEU A 78 10.22 -2.66 -1.79
N ALA A 79 10.52 -3.94 -1.96
CA ALA A 79 11.88 -4.39 -2.16
C ALA A 79 12.43 -3.89 -3.50
N ALA A 80 13.73 -3.68 -3.55
CA ALA A 80 14.38 -3.29 -4.79
C ALA A 80 14.16 -4.36 -5.85
N ALA A 81 13.96 -3.93 -7.08
CA ALA A 81 13.83 -4.86 -8.19
C ALA A 81 15.17 -5.57 -8.40
N ALA A 82 15.10 -6.87 -8.58
CA ALA A 82 16.30 -7.66 -8.86
C ALA A 82 16.80 -7.41 -10.28
#